data_6b4dab4e180d8bae57320914f4c92048
#
_entry.id   6b4dab4e180d8bae57320914f4c92048
#
_cell.length_a   1.000
_cell.length_b   1.000
_cell.length_c   1.000
_cell.angle_alpha   90.00
_cell.angle_beta   90.00
_cell.angle_gamma   90.00
#
_symmetry.space_group_name_H-M   'P 1'
#
loop_
_entity.id
_entity.type
_entity.pdbx_description
1 polymer ?
#
loop_
_entity_poly.entity_id
_entity_poly.type
_entity_poly.pdbx_seq_one_letter_code
_entity_poly.pdbx_strand_id
1 'polypeptide(L)'
;LAARPGMGKTSFALNIGTNVAKSTKKAVCIFSLEMSSDQLVTRILSSEAMVESNALRSGNLTEEDWTKLAHAAAEIAECDMLIDDTTGQTITAMKAKLRRVKNLGLVIIDYLQLMQSDRKIDNRVQEVADISRNLKIMAKELNVPIICCAQLSRGPESRTDKKPMLSDLRD
;
A
#
# COMPACT_ATOMS: atom_id res chain seq x y z
N LEU A 1 -4.97 3.78 7.38
CA LEU A 1 -5.26 2.37 7.63
C LEU A 1 -4.18 1.79 8.56
N ALA A 2 -4.58 1.32 9.73
CA ALA A 2 -3.60 0.83 10.71
C ALA A 2 -3.96 -0.57 11.19
N ALA A 3 -2.94 -1.41 11.39
CA ALA A 3 -3.09 -2.76 11.93
C ALA A 3 -1.77 -3.28 12.50
N ARG A 4 -1.86 -4.34 13.31
CA ARG A 4 -0.69 -5.14 13.69
C ARG A 4 -0.18 -5.95 12.49
N PRO A 5 1.10 -6.36 12.47
CA PRO A 5 1.63 -7.26 11.45
C PRO A 5 0.77 -8.52 11.27
N GLY A 6 0.66 -9.01 10.05
CA GLY A 6 -0.11 -10.23 9.75
C GLY A 6 -1.64 -10.07 9.70
N MET A 7 -2.19 -8.90 10.02
CA MET A 7 -3.65 -8.65 10.05
C MET A 7 -4.26 -8.28 8.68
N GLY A 8 -3.52 -8.44 7.60
CA GLY A 8 -4.02 -8.19 6.24
C GLY A 8 -4.07 -6.74 5.80
N LYS A 9 -3.36 -5.81 6.49
CA LYS A 9 -3.31 -4.37 6.16
C LYS A 9 -2.98 -4.13 4.67
N THR A 10 -1.87 -4.68 4.19
CA THR A 10 -1.42 -4.55 2.81
C THR A 10 -2.42 -5.15 1.83
N SER A 11 -2.93 -6.36 2.09
CA SER A 11 -3.91 -7.02 1.23
C SER A 11 -5.19 -6.19 1.10
N PHE A 12 -5.69 -5.61 2.19
CA PHE A 12 -6.86 -4.74 2.16
C PHE A 12 -6.62 -3.47 1.35
N ALA A 13 -5.44 -2.83 1.52
CA ALA A 13 -5.07 -1.65 0.75
C ALA A 13 -4.94 -1.98 -0.75
N LEU A 14 -4.32 -3.11 -1.11
CA LEU A 14 -4.19 -3.57 -2.49
C LEU A 14 -5.57 -3.82 -3.13
N ASN A 15 -6.48 -4.48 -2.43
CA ASN A 15 -7.84 -4.73 -2.93
C ASN A 15 -8.59 -3.41 -3.20
N ILE A 16 -8.45 -2.40 -2.34
CA ILE A 16 -9.01 -1.07 -2.61
C ILE A 16 -8.36 -0.48 -3.88
N GLY A 17 -7.03 -0.54 -3.99
CA GLY A 17 -6.31 -0.02 -5.15
C GLY A 17 -6.75 -0.67 -6.45
N THR A 18 -6.80 -2.00 -6.48
CA THR A 18 -7.25 -2.78 -7.64
C THR A 18 -8.70 -2.44 -8.02
N ASN A 19 -9.60 -2.38 -7.05
CA ASN A 19 -11.00 -2.01 -7.30
C ASN A 19 -11.14 -0.59 -7.85
N VAL A 20 -10.38 0.38 -7.33
CA VAL A 20 -10.37 1.75 -7.84
C VAL A 20 -9.85 1.79 -9.28
N ALA A 21 -8.73 1.12 -9.59
CA ALA A 21 -8.17 1.07 -10.94
C ALA A 21 -9.16 0.46 -11.94
N LYS A 22 -9.77 -0.67 -11.58
CA LYS A 22 -10.77 -1.38 -12.44
C LYS A 22 -12.03 -0.54 -12.67
N SER A 23 -12.59 0.05 -11.61
CA SER A 23 -13.89 0.73 -11.67
C SER A 23 -13.83 2.14 -12.24
N THR A 24 -12.75 2.89 -11.95
CA THR A 24 -12.64 4.31 -12.34
C THR A 24 -11.81 4.54 -13.58
N LYS A 25 -11.02 3.55 -14.00
CA LYS A 25 -10.01 3.65 -15.07
C LYS A 25 -9.00 4.79 -14.82
N LYS A 26 -8.74 5.10 -13.53
CA LYS A 26 -7.74 6.07 -13.10
C LYS A 26 -6.49 5.36 -12.64
N ALA A 27 -5.36 6.03 -12.77
CA ALA A 27 -4.08 5.52 -12.30
C ALA A 27 -4.05 5.38 -10.78
N VAL A 28 -3.57 4.25 -10.28
CA VAL A 28 -3.33 3.98 -8.86
C VAL A 28 -1.83 3.80 -8.65
N CYS A 29 -1.23 4.66 -7.82
CA CYS A 29 0.18 4.56 -7.47
C CYS A 29 0.35 3.93 -6.08
N ILE A 30 1.17 2.90 -5.99
CA ILE A 30 1.46 2.15 -4.76
C ILE A 30 2.94 2.31 -4.44
N PHE A 31 3.25 3.00 -3.33
CA PHE A 31 4.60 3.05 -2.76
C PHE A 31 4.73 1.96 -1.71
N SER A 32 5.50 0.93 -2.03
CA SER A 32 5.74 -0.21 -1.15
C SER A 32 7.14 -0.09 -0.56
N LEU A 33 7.20 0.27 0.72
CA LEU A 33 8.47 0.47 1.40
C LEU A 33 8.96 -0.78 2.14
N GLU A 34 8.10 -1.81 2.26
CA GLU A 34 8.39 -3.07 2.96
C GLU A 34 8.53 -4.25 2.00
N MET A 35 7.69 -4.31 0.98
CA MET A 35 7.59 -5.46 0.07
C MET A 35 8.05 -5.09 -1.33
N SER A 36 8.68 -6.05 -2.04
CA SER A 36 9.03 -5.86 -3.45
C SER A 36 7.79 -5.81 -4.35
N SER A 37 7.93 -5.20 -5.51
CA SER A 37 6.91 -5.14 -6.56
C SER A 37 6.41 -6.54 -6.96
N ASP A 38 7.30 -7.52 -7.11
CA ASP A 38 6.93 -8.90 -7.44
C ASP A 38 6.03 -9.55 -6.39
N GLN A 39 6.31 -9.30 -5.10
CA GLN A 39 5.48 -9.79 -4.01
C GLN A 39 4.09 -9.17 -4.01
N LEU A 40 3.98 -7.88 -4.33
CA LEU A 40 2.69 -7.20 -4.44
C LEU A 40 1.88 -7.67 -5.64
N VAL A 41 2.52 -7.80 -6.81
CA VAL A 41 1.88 -8.33 -8.02
C VAL A 41 1.37 -9.74 -7.79
N THR A 42 2.18 -10.60 -7.15
CA THR A 42 1.77 -11.96 -6.78
C THR A 42 0.53 -11.95 -5.88
N ARG A 43 0.45 -11.04 -4.91
CA ARG A 43 -0.74 -10.91 -4.03
C ARG A 43 -1.96 -10.40 -4.77
N ILE A 44 -1.80 -9.44 -5.66
CA ILE A 44 -2.89 -8.91 -6.49
C ILE A 44 -3.44 -10.03 -7.37
N LEU A 45 -2.58 -10.74 -8.09
CA LEU A 45 -2.98 -11.86 -8.96
C LEU A 45 -3.65 -12.99 -8.18
N SER A 46 -3.10 -13.38 -7.03
CA SER A 46 -3.69 -14.38 -6.14
C SER A 46 -5.11 -13.99 -5.71
N SER A 47 -5.30 -12.72 -5.33
CA SER A 47 -6.60 -12.20 -4.91
C SER A 47 -7.61 -12.14 -6.05
N GLU A 48 -7.21 -11.65 -7.22
CA GLU A 48 -8.10 -11.51 -8.38
C GLU A 48 -8.46 -12.85 -8.99
N ALA A 49 -7.50 -13.78 -9.07
CA ALA A 49 -7.73 -15.12 -9.60
C ALA A 49 -8.42 -16.08 -8.60
N MET A 50 -8.55 -15.68 -7.32
CA MET A 50 -9.01 -16.54 -6.23
C MET A 50 -8.18 -17.84 -6.11
N VAL A 51 -6.86 -17.72 -6.32
CA VAL A 51 -5.89 -18.81 -6.21
C VAL A 51 -5.04 -18.60 -4.95
N GLU A 52 -4.77 -19.67 -4.21
CA GLU A 52 -3.97 -19.56 -2.99
C GLU A 52 -2.56 -19.03 -3.25
N SER A 53 -2.14 -18.01 -2.49
CA SER A 53 -0.81 -17.40 -2.61
C SER A 53 0.33 -18.42 -2.42
N ASN A 54 0.13 -19.46 -1.59
CA ASN A 54 1.13 -20.50 -1.39
C ASN A 54 1.27 -21.39 -2.62
N ALA A 55 0.17 -21.74 -3.29
CA ALA A 55 0.19 -22.51 -4.54
C ALA A 55 0.94 -21.74 -5.63
N LEU A 56 0.67 -20.43 -5.73
CA LEU A 56 1.34 -19.55 -6.69
C LEU A 56 2.86 -19.48 -6.43
N ARG A 57 3.27 -19.37 -5.16
CA ARG A 57 4.69 -19.27 -4.78
C ARG A 57 5.46 -20.58 -4.93
N SER A 58 4.81 -21.71 -4.69
CA SER A 58 5.44 -23.05 -4.81
C SER A 58 5.39 -23.60 -6.23
N GLY A 59 4.62 -22.98 -7.13
CA GLY A 59 4.38 -23.49 -8.48
C GLY A 59 3.44 -24.70 -8.54
N ASN A 60 2.80 -25.06 -7.42
CA ASN A 60 1.86 -26.19 -7.36
C ASN A 60 0.45 -25.73 -7.78
N LEU A 61 0.28 -25.53 -9.08
CA LEU A 61 -0.93 -25.00 -9.71
C LEU A 61 -1.58 -26.04 -10.59
N THR A 62 -2.91 -26.10 -10.55
CA THR A 62 -3.72 -26.91 -11.47
C THR A 62 -3.89 -26.20 -12.82
N GLU A 63 -4.36 -26.89 -13.85
CA GLU A 63 -4.70 -26.27 -15.14
C GLU A 63 -5.80 -25.21 -14.99
N GLU A 64 -6.75 -25.45 -14.08
CA GLU A 64 -7.80 -24.48 -13.76
C GLU A 64 -7.21 -23.22 -13.12
N ASP A 65 -6.25 -23.35 -12.20
CA ASP A 65 -5.57 -22.20 -11.58
C ASP A 65 -4.80 -21.38 -12.61
N TRP A 66 -4.11 -22.03 -13.54
CA TRP A 66 -3.42 -21.36 -14.64
C TRP A 66 -4.40 -20.55 -15.51
N THR A 67 -5.56 -21.11 -15.81
CA THR A 67 -6.59 -20.39 -16.58
C THR A 67 -7.11 -19.17 -15.83
N LYS A 68 -7.42 -19.31 -14.53
CA LYS A 68 -7.85 -18.19 -13.68
C LYS A 68 -6.78 -17.09 -13.59
N LEU A 69 -5.52 -17.46 -13.41
CA LEU A 69 -4.40 -16.53 -13.36
C LEU A 69 -4.21 -15.78 -14.68
N ALA A 70 -4.34 -16.46 -15.82
CA ALA A 70 -4.25 -15.83 -17.13
C ALA A 70 -5.35 -14.78 -17.34
N HIS A 71 -6.59 -15.07 -16.93
CA HIS A 71 -7.69 -14.11 -16.98
C HIS A 71 -7.45 -12.91 -16.06
N ALA A 72 -7.07 -13.16 -14.80
CA ALA A 72 -6.77 -12.10 -13.85
C ALA A 72 -5.61 -11.22 -14.34
N ALA A 73 -4.55 -11.80 -14.90
CA ALA A 73 -3.43 -11.06 -15.45
C ALA A 73 -3.86 -10.17 -16.63
N ALA A 74 -4.72 -10.65 -17.52
CA ALA A 74 -5.25 -9.87 -18.63
C ALA A 74 -6.08 -8.66 -18.12
N GLU A 75 -6.94 -8.86 -17.13
CA GLU A 75 -7.74 -7.77 -16.53
C GLU A 75 -6.88 -6.72 -15.84
N ILE A 76 -5.86 -7.15 -15.08
CA ILE A 76 -4.94 -6.23 -14.38
C ILE A 76 -4.05 -5.48 -15.35
N ALA A 77 -3.64 -6.10 -16.47
CA ALA A 77 -2.82 -5.44 -17.50
C ALA A 77 -3.54 -4.26 -18.17
N GLU A 78 -4.88 -4.24 -18.15
CA GLU A 78 -5.68 -3.08 -18.63
C GLU A 78 -5.78 -1.95 -17.61
N CYS A 79 -5.28 -2.14 -16.39
CA CYS A 79 -5.35 -1.16 -15.32
C CYS A 79 -4.05 -0.36 -15.21
N ASP A 80 -4.16 0.96 -15.05
CA ASP A 80 -3.02 1.83 -14.76
C ASP A 80 -2.60 1.69 -13.29
N MET A 81 -1.90 0.60 -12.96
CA MET A 81 -1.35 0.36 -11.61
C MET A 81 0.18 0.52 -11.65
N LEU A 82 0.69 1.49 -10.90
CA LEU A 82 2.10 1.81 -10.82
C LEU A 82 2.61 1.43 -9.42
N ILE A 83 3.57 0.52 -9.35
CA ILE A 83 4.19 0.08 -8.09
C ILE A 83 5.61 0.60 -8.04
N ASP A 84 5.96 1.25 -6.94
CA ASP A 84 7.29 1.77 -6.65
C ASP A 84 7.76 1.20 -5.31
N ASP A 85 8.73 0.31 -5.34
CA ASP A 85 9.31 -0.35 -4.19
C ASP A 85 10.69 0.23 -3.79
N THR A 86 10.99 1.44 -4.25
CA THR A 86 12.21 2.14 -3.85
C THR A 86 12.17 2.47 -2.36
N THR A 87 13.16 2.04 -1.61
CA THR A 87 13.30 2.30 -0.17
C THR A 87 13.77 3.73 0.14
N GLY A 88 13.51 4.20 1.37
CA GLY A 88 14.02 5.49 1.84
C GLY A 88 13.43 6.70 1.12
N GLN A 89 12.23 6.58 0.56
CA GLN A 89 11.58 7.68 -0.16
C GLN A 89 11.12 8.79 0.78
N THR A 90 11.33 10.03 0.33
CA THR A 90 10.79 11.23 0.95
C THR A 90 9.50 11.67 0.25
N ILE A 91 8.71 12.52 0.92
CA ILE A 91 7.48 13.07 0.35
C ILE A 91 7.76 13.89 -0.91
N THR A 92 8.84 14.65 -0.93
CA THR A 92 9.26 15.43 -2.10
C THR A 92 9.56 14.54 -3.29
N ALA A 93 10.26 13.42 -3.09
CA ALA A 93 10.55 12.45 -4.15
C ALA A 93 9.27 11.79 -4.68
N MET A 94 8.37 11.34 -3.80
CA MET A 94 7.07 10.78 -4.18
C MET A 94 6.25 11.78 -4.98
N LYS A 95 6.14 13.01 -4.51
CA LYS A 95 5.39 14.09 -5.17
C LYS A 95 5.93 14.38 -6.58
N ALA A 96 7.25 14.38 -6.76
CA ALA A 96 7.87 14.57 -8.08
C ALA A 96 7.50 13.46 -9.07
N LYS A 97 7.42 12.20 -8.60
CA LYS A 97 6.97 11.06 -9.41
C LYS A 97 5.47 11.19 -9.73
N LEU A 98 4.63 11.44 -8.73
CA LEU A 98 3.17 11.52 -8.87
C LEU A 98 2.71 12.63 -9.82
N ARG A 99 3.41 13.77 -9.88
CA ARG A 99 3.11 14.86 -10.83
C ARG A 99 3.25 14.48 -12.29
N ARG A 100 3.99 13.40 -12.59
CA ARG A 100 4.16 12.89 -13.96
C ARG A 100 3.10 11.88 -14.37
N VAL A 101 2.33 11.37 -13.41
CA VAL A 101 1.28 10.39 -13.65
C VAL A 101 0.04 11.10 -14.17
N LYS A 102 -0.41 10.70 -15.36
CA LYS A 102 -1.66 11.19 -15.93
C LYS A 102 -2.85 10.49 -15.25
N ASN A 103 -3.96 11.22 -15.12
CA ASN A 103 -5.22 10.68 -14.60
C ASN A 103 -5.09 9.96 -13.25
N LEU A 104 -4.24 10.48 -12.34
CA LEU A 104 -4.02 9.91 -11.02
C LEU A 104 -5.31 9.90 -10.20
N GLY A 105 -5.73 8.76 -9.67
CA GLY A 105 -6.96 8.57 -8.91
C GLY A 105 -6.76 8.22 -7.45
N LEU A 106 -5.69 7.50 -7.12
CA LEU A 106 -5.40 7.06 -5.74
C LEU A 106 -3.91 6.88 -5.54
N VAL A 107 -3.44 7.21 -4.34
CA VAL A 107 -2.08 6.88 -3.88
C VAL A 107 -2.19 5.99 -2.65
N ILE A 108 -1.41 4.91 -2.62
CA ILE A 108 -1.28 4.00 -1.48
C ILE A 108 0.18 4.02 -1.02
N ILE A 109 0.41 4.13 0.28
CA ILE A 109 1.75 4.12 0.90
C ILE A 109 1.77 3.04 1.98
N ASP A 110 2.59 2.00 1.79
CA ASP A 110 2.72 0.90 2.74
C ASP A 110 4.20 0.75 3.17
N TYR A 111 4.61 1.20 4.36
CA TYR A 111 3.86 1.87 5.40
C TYR A 111 4.62 3.10 5.94
N LEU A 112 3.90 3.98 6.63
CA LEU A 112 4.33 5.30 7.08
C LEU A 112 5.69 5.32 7.80
N GLN A 113 5.90 4.37 8.72
CA GLN A 113 7.10 4.32 9.55
C GLN A 113 8.38 3.97 8.80
N LEU A 114 8.34 3.58 7.52
CA LEU A 114 9.53 3.40 6.67
C LEU A 114 9.85 4.62 5.81
N MET A 115 9.01 5.65 5.84
CA MET A 115 9.29 6.91 5.18
C MET A 115 10.36 7.71 5.90
N GLN A 116 11.05 8.54 5.14
CA GLN A 116 12.00 9.51 5.64
C GLN A 116 11.45 10.94 5.52
N SER A 117 11.71 11.76 6.53
CA SER A 117 11.41 13.18 6.41
C SER A 117 12.38 13.85 5.45
N ASP A 118 11.91 14.87 4.73
CA ASP A 118 12.76 15.75 3.92
C ASP A 118 13.72 16.61 4.79
N ARG A 119 13.49 16.64 6.10
CA ARG A 119 14.29 17.38 7.09
C ARG A 119 14.87 16.40 8.10
N LYS A 120 16.05 16.71 8.60
CA LYS A 120 16.63 15.97 9.72
C LYS A 120 15.85 16.32 11.00
N ILE A 121 15.14 15.34 11.54
CA ILE A 121 14.36 15.42 12.78
C ILE A 121 14.87 14.30 13.69
N ASP A 122 15.43 14.67 14.85
CA ASP A 122 16.03 13.70 15.77
C ASP A 122 14.99 12.92 16.58
N ASN A 123 13.77 13.46 16.72
CA ASN A 123 12.68 12.80 17.44
C ASN A 123 11.75 12.07 16.46
N ARG A 124 11.66 10.74 16.58
CA ARG A 124 10.85 9.91 15.69
C ARG A 124 9.35 10.26 15.71
N VAL A 125 8.78 10.57 16.86
CA VAL A 125 7.37 10.97 16.96
C VAL A 125 7.12 12.26 16.18
N GLN A 126 8.03 13.23 16.29
CA GLN A 126 7.94 14.49 15.54
C GLN A 126 8.13 14.26 14.03
N GLU A 127 9.04 13.37 13.66
CA GLU A 127 9.25 12.99 12.26
C GLU A 127 7.99 12.38 11.63
N VAL A 128 7.35 11.42 12.30
CA VAL A 128 6.10 10.81 11.86
C VAL A 128 4.97 11.84 11.77
N ALA A 129 4.89 12.77 12.71
CA ALA A 129 3.91 13.85 12.67
C ALA A 129 4.15 14.81 11.49
N ASP A 130 5.41 15.15 11.19
CA ASP A 130 5.77 15.98 10.04
C ASP A 130 5.42 15.26 8.71
N ILE A 131 5.77 13.99 8.57
CA ILE A 131 5.42 13.16 7.42
C ILE A 131 3.90 13.14 7.23
N SER A 132 3.13 12.85 8.28
CA SER A 132 1.67 12.79 8.22
C SER A 132 1.06 14.12 7.75
N ARG A 133 1.56 15.26 8.29
CA ARG A 133 1.14 16.60 7.85
C ARG A 133 1.43 16.82 6.36
N ASN A 134 2.64 16.50 5.93
CA ASN A 134 3.08 16.73 4.55
C ASN A 134 2.36 15.81 3.56
N LEU A 135 1.99 14.58 3.95
CA LEU A 135 1.11 13.71 3.17
C LEU A 135 -0.28 14.33 2.96
N LYS A 136 -0.84 14.97 4.00
CA LYS A 136 -2.13 15.67 3.88
C LYS A 136 -2.03 16.88 2.94
N ILE A 137 -0.91 17.61 2.97
CA ILE A 137 -0.65 18.72 2.05
C ILE A 137 -0.55 18.16 0.61
N MET A 138 0.24 17.11 0.40
CA MET A 138 0.40 16.47 -0.90
C MET A 138 -0.93 16.00 -1.48
N ALA A 139 -1.80 15.37 -0.67
CA ALA A 139 -3.13 14.94 -1.10
C ALA A 139 -3.99 16.11 -1.59
N LYS A 140 -3.92 17.26 -0.89
CA LYS A 140 -4.64 18.48 -1.30
C LYS A 140 -4.08 19.08 -2.59
N GLU A 141 -2.76 19.18 -2.71
CA GLU A 141 -2.12 19.77 -3.88
C GLU A 141 -2.30 18.94 -5.15
N LEU A 142 -2.31 17.61 -5.01
CA LEU A 142 -2.56 16.70 -6.14
C LEU A 142 -4.05 16.50 -6.40
N ASN A 143 -4.92 16.94 -5.49
CA ASN A 143 -6.36 16.68 -5.49
C ASN A 143 -6.70 15.20 -5.62
N VAL A 144 -5.97 14.33 -4.91
CA VAL A 144 -6.08 12.86 -4.96
C VAL A 144 -6.12 12.30 -3.54
N PRO A 145 -6.98 11.32 -3.24
CA PRO A 145 -6.95 10.63 -1.97
C PRO A 145 -5.65 9.85 -1.79
N ILE A 146 -5.14 9.84 -0.55
CA ILE A 146 -3.96 9.05 -0.17
C ILE A 146 -4.37 8.10 0.95
N ILE A 147 -4.19 6.80 0.74
CA ILE A 147 -4.27 5.77 1.79
C ILE A 147 -2.87 5.54 2.31
N CYS A 148 -2.61 5.98 3.53
CA CYS A 148 -1.37 5.68 4.22
C CYS A 148 -1.57 4.54 5.21
N CYS A 149 -0.79 3.47 5.05
CA CYS A 149 -0.76 2.36 5.98
C CYS A 149 0.16 2.70 7.16
N ALA A 150 -0.20 2.26 8.36
CA ALA A 150 0.60 2.41 9.57
C ALA A 150 0.60 1.12 10.38
N GLN A 151 1.69 0.85 11.07
CA GLN A 151 1.74 -0.25 12.02
C GLN A 151 1.32 0.27 13.40
N LEU A 152 0.49 -0.51 14.11
CA LEU A 152 0.12 -0.20 15.49
C LEU A 152 1.20 -0.67 16.47
N SER A 153 1.33 0.01 17.59
CA SER A 153 2.13 -0.43 18.73
C SER A 153 1.59 -1.76 19.30
N ARG A 154 2.31 -2.36 20.24
CA ARG A 154 1.87 -3.61 20.89
C ARG A 154 0.77 -3.42 21.96
N GLY A 155 0.36 -2.17 22.20
CA GLY A 155 -0.66 -1.84 23.20
C GLY A 155 -1.95 -2.67 23.12
N PRO A 156 -2.56 -2.87 21.94
CA PRO A 156 -3.77 -3.70 21.80
C PRO A 156 -3.60 -5.15 22.25
N GLU A 157 -2.40 -5.72 22.11
CA GLU A 157 -2.14 -7.12 22.49
C GLU A 157 -2.17 -7.33 24.01
N SER A 158 -1.81 -6.29 24.78
CA SER A 158 -1.76 -6.33 26.24
C SER A 158 -3.09 -5.98 26.93
N ARG A 159 -4.06 -5.44 26.17
CA ARG A 159 -5.38 -5.08 26.71
C ARG A 159 -6.35 -6.26 26.71
N THR A 160 -7.28 -6.25 27.67
CA THR A 160 -8.32 -7.27 27.78
C THR A 160 -9.26 -7.29 26.58
N ASP A 161 -9.63 -6.12 26.05
CA ASP A 161 -10.56 -5.96 24.94
C ASP A 161 -9.88 -6.05 23.56
N LYS A 162 -8.53 -6.02 23.51
CA LYS A 162 -7.69 -6.07 22.30
C LYS A 162 -8.07 -5.07 21.20
N LYS A 163 -8.90 -4.07 21.52
CA LYS A 163 -9.35 -3.07 20.54
C LYS A 163 -8.29 -2.01 20.31
N PRO A 164 -7.99 -1.68 19.04
CA PRO A 164 -7.10 -0.58 18.70
C PRO A 164 -7.67 0.78 19.14
N MET A 165 -6.81 1.64 19.64
CA MET A 165 -7.11 3.02 20.01
C MET A 165 -6.19 3.99 19.24
N LEU A 166 -6.55 5.26 19.16
CA LEU A 166 -5.73 6.27 18.47
C LEU A 166 -4.33 6.43 19.10
N SER A 167 -4.20 6.16 20.40
CA SER A 167 -2.89 6.15 21.08
C SER A 167 -1.95 5.08 20.57
N ASP A 168 -2.46 3.99 19.97
CA ASP A 168 -1.65 2.89 19.46
C ASP A 168 -0.98 3.21 18.10
N LEU A 169 -1.31 4.37 17.51
CA LEU A 169 -0.63 4.93 16.35
C LEU A 169 0.68 5.67 16.72
N ARG A 170 0.92 5.86 18.00
CA ARG A 170 2.11 6.52 18.53
C ARG A 170 3.09 5.43 19.00
N ASP A 171 4.22 5.37 18.35
CA ASP A 171 5.39 4.60 18.80
C ASP A 171 6.27 5.45 19.71
#